data_e627f31793eacd55f782b94014e640cc
#
_entry.id   e627f31793eacd55f782b94014e640cc
#
_cell.length_a   1.000
_cell.length_b   1.000
_cell.length_c   1.000
_cell.angle_alpha   90.00
_cell.angle_beta   90.00
_cell.angle_gamma   90.00
#
_symmetry.space_group_name_H-M   'P 1'
#
loop_
_entity.id
_entity.type
_entity.pdbx_description
1 polymer ?
#
loop_
_entity_poly.entity_id
_entity_poly.type
_entity_poly.pdbx_seq_one_letter_code
_entity_poly.pdbx_strand_id
1 'polypeptide(L)' 'MKNLKLKAARALKDMSQEELAKQVEVSRQTINAIENGDYNPSINLCISICRVLGGTLNDLFWTQD' A
#
# COMPACT_ATOMS: atom_id res chain seq x y z
N MET A 1 -1.12 7.24 11.55
CA MET A 1 -2.21 6.24 11.62
C MET A 1 -1.89 5.07 10.70
N LYS A 2 -2.09 3.86 11.17
CA LYS A 2 -1.79 2.68 10.37
C LYS A 2 -2.74 2.53 9.19
N ASN A 3 -2.23 2.07 8.07
CA ASN A 3 -3.06 1.79 6.90
C ASN A 3 -3.42 0.30 6.87
N LEU A 4 -4.45 -0.05 7.60
CA LEU A 4 -4.91 -1.44 7.69
C LEU A 4 -5.58 -1.90 6.40
N LYS A 5 -6.14 -0.98 5.62
CA LYS A 5 -6.76 -1.31 4.33
C LYS A 5 -5.73 -1.82 3.34
N LEU A 6 -4.57 -1.16 3.29
CA LEU A 6 -3.48 -1.59 2.42
C LEU A 6 -2.97 -2.96 2.84
N LYS A 7 -2.76 -3.15 4.13
CA LYS A 7 -2.30 -4.43 4.66
C LYS A 7 -3.29 -5.54 4.34
N ALA A 8 -4.59 -5.30 4.53
CA ALA A 8 -5.62 -6.29 4.24
C ALA A 8 -5.69 -6.62 2.74
N ALA A 9 -5.61 -5.61 1.88
CA ALA A 9 -5.65 -5.83 0.43
C ALA A 9 -4.46 -6.66 -0.03
N ARG A 10 -3.28 -6.39 0.54
CA ARG A 10 -2.07 -7.15 0.24
C ARG A 10 -2.23 -8.61 0.69
N ALA A 11 -2.77 -8.81 1.89
CA ALA A 11 -2.99 -10.15 2.44
C ALA A 11 -3.99 -10.95 1.59
N LEU A 12 -5.03 -10.29 1.08
CA LEU A 12 -6.02 -10.95 0.21
C LEU A 12 -5.40 -11.45 -1.09
N LYS A 13 -4.32 -10.82 -1.53
CA LYS A 13 -3.58 -11.27 -2.71
C LYS A 13 -2.45 -12.22 -2.36
N ASP A 14 -2.33 -12.58 -1.11
CA ASP A 14 -1.28 -13.49 -0.63
C ASP A 14 0.11 -12.95 -0.97
N MET A 15 0.27 -11.65 -0.87
CA MET A 15 1.48 -10.95 -1.28
C MET A 15 2.22 -10.40 -0.07
N SER A 16 3.54 -10.64 -0.02
CA SER A 16 4.38 -10.10 1.04
C SER A 16 4.67 -8.62 0.80
N GLN A 17 5.14 -7.92 1.84
CA GLN A 17 5.60 -6.54 1.69
C GLN A 17 6.72 -6.44 0.67
N GLU A 18 7.62 -7.41 0.66
CA GLU A 18 8.74 -7.44 -0.28
C GLU A 18 8.26 -7.60 -1.72
N GLU A 19 7.28 -8.47 -1.94
CA GLU A 19 6.72 -8.67 -3.28
C GLU A 19 6.04 -7.41 -3.81
N LEU A 20 5.24 -6.76 -2.97
CA LEU A 20 4.60 -5.51 -3.36
C LEU A 20 5.65 -4.44 -3.65
N ALA A 21 6.66 -4.32 -2.79
CA ALA A 21 7.72 -3.33 -2.96
C ALA A 21 8.42 -3.51 -4.30
N LYS A 22 8.73 -4.74 -4.67
CA LYS A 22 9.35 -5.02 -5.97
C LYS A 22 8.48 -4.57 -7.13
N GLN A 23 7.19 -4.82 -7.05
CA GLN A 23 6.28 -4.50 -8.14
C GLN A 23 6.08 -3.00 -8.32
N VAL A 24 6.19 -2.23 -7.25
CA VAL A 24 6.05 -0.77 -7.32
C VAL A 24 7.40 -0.05 -7.24
N GLU A 25 8.49 -0.79 -7.28
CA GLU A 25 9.86 -0.28 -7.41
C GLU A 25 10.30 0.59 -6.23
N VAL A 26 9.96 0.16 -5.02
CA VAL A 26 10.42 0.80 -3.79
C VAL A 26 11.00 -0.26 -2.86
N SER A 27 11.60 0.17 -1.76
CA SER A 27 12.13 -0.77 -0.78
C SER A 27 11.01 -1.37 0.09
N ARG A 28 11.28 -2.53 0.68
CA ARG A 28 10.33 -3.14 1.61
C ARG A 28 10.07 -2.21 2.81
N GLN A 29 11.11 -1.50 3.27
CA GLN A 29 10.96 -0.56 4.37
C GLN A 29 9.96 0.53 4.04
N THR A 30 9.90 0.98 2.79
CA THR A 30 8.93 1.97 2.36
C THR A 30 7.50 1.44 2.50
N ILE A 31 7.24 0.22 2.04
CA ILE A 31 5.92 -0.39 2.18
C ILE A 31 5.56 -0.55 3.65
N ASN A 32 6.49 -1.04 4.46
CA ASN A 32 6.26 -1.19 5.90
C ASN A 32 5.91 0.16 6.54
N ALA A 33 6.65 1.22 6.20
CA ALA A 33 6.40 2.56 6.74
C ALA A 33 5.02 3.09 6.33
N ILE A 34 4.60 2.84 5.09
CA ILE A 34 3.28 3.24 4.63
C ILE A 34 2.19 2.51 5.44
N GLU A 35 2.34 1.21 5.64
CA GLU A 35 1.37 0.42 6.38
C GLU A 35 1.30 0.83 7.84
N ASN A 36 2.41 1.26 8.41
CA ASN A 36 2.45 1.71 9.80
C ASN A 36 2.01 3.17 10.00
N GLY A 37 1.80 3.89 8.90
CA GLY A 37 1.41 5.30 8.98
C GLY A 37 2.56 6.26 9.21
N ASP A 38 3.80 5.78 9.02
CA ASP A 38 5.00 6.58 9.27
C ASP A 38 5.50 7.31 8.02
N TYR A 39 4.89 7.06 6.88
CA TYR A 39 5.32 7.64 5.61
C TYR A 39 4.11 7.88 4.72
N ASN A 40 4.03 9.09 4.18
CA ASN A 40 2.95 9.45 3.24
C ASN A 40 3.46 9.26 1.82
N PRO A 41 2.95 8.25 1.10
CA PRO A 41 3.41 8.02 -0.28
C PRO A 41 2.95 9.12 -1.22
N SER A 42 3.71 9.33 -2.29
CA SER A 42 3.27 10.23 -3.36
C SER A 42 2.02 9.67 -4.03
N ILE A 43 1.28 10.55 -4.71
CA ILE A 43 0.08 10.10 -5.42
C ILE A 43 0.44 9.07 -6.49
N ASN A 44 1.58 9.22 -7.15
CA ASN A 44 2.02 8.26 -8.16
C ASN A 44 2.27 6.88 -7.55
N LEU A 45 2.90 6.83 -6.38
CA LEU A 45 3.13 5.57 -5.69
C LEU A 45 1.81 4.95 -5.24
N CYS A 46 0.88 5.76 -4.75
CA CYS A 46 -0.45 5.28 -4.38
C CYS A 46 -1.15 4.63 -5.58
N ILE A 47 -1.09 5.27 -6.74
CA ILE A 47 -1.70 4.74 -7.97
C ILE A 47 -1.06 3.41 -8.36
N SER A 48 0.27 3.33 -8.29
CA SER A 48 0.99 2.08 -8.61
C SER A 48 0.57 0.94 -7.69
N ILE A 49 0.48 1.22 -6.39
CA ILE A 49 0.03 0.23 -5.41
C ILE A 49 -1.39 -0.23 -5.71
N CYS A 50 -2.29 0.71 -6.01
CA CYS A 50 -3.68 0.39 -6.34
C CYS A 50 -3.77 -0.51 -7.57
N ARG A 51 -2.96 -0.25 -8.59
CA ARG A 51 -2.94 -1.08 -9.80
C ARG A 51 -2.52 -2.52 -9.50
N VAL A 52 -1.51 -2.67 -8.66
CA VAL A 52 -1.01 -4.00 -8.30
C VAL A 52 -2.05 -4.77 -7.48
N LEU A 53 -2.69 -4.09 -6.54
CA LEU A 53 -3.62 -4.74 -5.61
C LEU A 53 -5.06 -4.78 -6.10
N GLY A 54 -5.36 -4.08 -7.20
CA GLY A 54 -6.69 -4.12 -7.80
C GLY A 54 -7.74 -3.27 -7.08
N GLY A 55 -7.31 -2.32 -6.26
CA GLY A 55 -8.22 -1.42 -5.54
C GLY A 55 -8.20 -0.02 -6.11
N THR A 56 -8.95 0.86 -5.48
CA THR A 56 -8.95 2.28 -5.80
C THR A 56 -8.26 3.06 -4.69
N LEU A 57 -7.99 4.34 -4.93
CA LEU A 57 -7.42 5.20 -3.90
C LEU A 57 -8.33 5.26 -2.67
N ASN A 58 -9.64 5.30 -2.88
CA ASN A 58 -10.59 5.28 -1.77
C ASN A 58 -10.52 3.99 -0.98
N ASP A 59 -10.31 2.87 -1.65
CA ASP A 59 -10.25 1.57 -1.00
C ASP A 59 -9.02 1.41 -0.12
N LEU A 60 -7.90 1.99 -0.53
CA LEU A 60 -6.61 1.69 0.09
C LEU A 60 -6.01 2.84 0.88
N PHE A 61 -6.29 4.09 0.51
CA PHE A 61 -5.60 5.24 1.09
C PHE A 61 -6.50 6.29 1.70
N TRP A 62 -7.81 6.22 1.47
CA TRP A 62 -8.74 7.19 2.01
C TRP A 62 -9.46 6.60 3.21
N THR A 63 -9.49 7.33 4.29
CA THR A 63 -10.33 6.96 5.41
C THR A 63 -11.59 7.80 5.39
N GLN A 64 -12.70 7.20 5.75
CA GLN A 64 -13.95 7.93 5.91
C GLN A 64 -14.14 8.18 7.39
N ASP A 65 -14.11 9.43 7.75
CA ASP A 65 -14.39 9.83 9.13
C ASP A 65 -15.74 10.47 9.20
#